data_945c7e6574c14e8fe445a18af47ece9e
#
_entry.id   945c7e6574c14e8fe445a18af47ece9e
#
_cell.length_a   1.000
_cell.length_b   1.000
_cell.length_c   1.000
_cell.angle_alpha   90.00
_cell.angle_beta   90.00
_cell.angle_gamma   90.00
#
_symmetry.space_group_name_H-M   'P 1'
#
loop_
_entity.id
_entity.type
_entity.pdbx_description
1 polymer ?
#
loop_
_entity_poly.entity_id
_entity_poly.type
_entity_poly.pdbx_seq_one_letter_code
_entity_poly.pdbx_strand_id
1 'polypeptide(L)'
;KLQSPNRNYIRFKVTLTTSDATKTPKLVDIRLYDIPKAPYEKIGYARPVVLDSNGAWEAVLENAYDIIVTGEINGEDTLTFSIPYRDSKRKYIDNEKKIQIVDDVYKIRTITDVKDSTGSTITQVYAEAEFYDLTFSVRKEEKKFDAETADVAMAYALADTEWSVGTVNVTTKRTWTSTEKNALSILRSIANLHGGDLVFEIRVQLAGRALDEDGLQ
;
A
#
# COMPACT_ATOMS: atom_id res chain seq x y z
N LYS A 1 17.24 18.15 -22.56
CA LYS A 1 16.70 19.28 -21.76
C LYS A 1 15.22 19.39 -22.10
N LEU A 2 14.36 18.92 -21.22
CA LEU A 2 12.92 19.15 -21.29
C LEU A 2 12.63 20.43 -20.49
N GLN A 3 12.36 21.51 -21.18
CA GLN A 3 11.84 22.74 -20.58
C GLN A 3 10.35 22.83 -20.89
N SER A 4 9.54 22.90 -19.84
CA SER A 4 8.14 23.29 -19.93
C SER A 4 7.82 24.26 -18.78
N PRO A 5 7.23 25.42 -19.04
CA PRO A 5 7.12 26.52 -18.06
C PRO A 5 6.09 26.34 -16.96
N ASN A 6 5.33 25.23 -16.93
CA ASN A 6 4.28 25.02 -15.92
C ASN A 6 4.24 23.55 -15.44
N ARG A 7 5.38 23.00 -15.04
CA ARG A 7 5.39 21.65 -14.49
C ARG A 7 5.74 21.68 -13.01
N ASN A 8 4.83 21.16 -12.20
CA ASN A 8 5.14 20.74 -10.85
C ASN A 8 6.11 19.55 -10.94
N TYR A 9 7.24 19.68 -10.28
CA TYR A 9 8.26 18.63 -10.26
C TYR A 9 7.97 17.70 -9.09
N ILE A 10 7.89 16.40 -9.36
CA ILE A 10 7.98 15.38 -8.33
C ILE A 10 9.47 15.23 -8.03
N ARG A 11 9.88 15.50 -6.79
CA ARG A 11 11.24 15.24 -6.33
C ARG A 11 11.25 13.97 -5.53
N PHE A 12 12.00 12.99 -5.99
CA PHE A 12 12.31 11.80 -5.21
C PHE A 12 13.65 12.01 -4.50
N LYS A 13 13.70 11.66 -3.23
CA LYS A 13 14.95 11.50 -2.50
C LYS A 13 15.08 10.02 -2.19
N VAL A 14 15.99 9.33 -2.89
CA VAL A 14 16.35 7.97 -2.55
C VAL A 14 17.58 8.04 -1.64
N THR A 15 17.47 7.52 -0.42
CA THR A 15 18.60 7.37 0.48
C THR A 15 18.94 5.88 0.53
N LEU A 16 20.10 5.52 -0.02
CA LEU A 16 20.61 4.17 0.00
C LEU A 16 21.58 4.06 1.19
N THR A 17 21.25 3.19 2.14
CA THR A 17 22.12 2.90 3.29
C THR A 17 22.51 1.44 3.28
N THR A 18 23.77 1.17 3.66
CA THR A 18 24.24 -0.20 3.90
C THR A 18 24.90 -0.25 5.27
N SER A 19 24.65 -1.30 6.01
CA SER A 19 25.38 -1.64 7.25
C SER A 19 26.69 -2.38 6.96
N ASP A 20 26.92 -2.80 5.71
CA ASP A 20 28.11 -3.52 5.29
C ASP A 20 29.01 -2.57 4.50
N ALA A 21 30.13 -2.17 5.09
CA ALA A 21 31.11 -1.27 4.49
C ALA A 21 31.77 -1.82 3.21
N THR A 22 31.62 -3.11 2.94
CA THR A 22 32.17 -3.79 1.75
C THR A 22 31.20 -3.80 0.58
N LYS A 23 29.94 -3.39 0.79
CA LYS A 23 28.87 -3.37 -0.21
C LYS A 23 28.42 -1.97 -0.50
N THR A 24 28.49 -1.58 -1.77
CA THR A 24 27.90 -0.34 -2.25
C THR A 24 26.50 -0.63 -2.74
N PRO A 25 25.44 -0.05 -2.15
CA PRO A 25 24.10 -0.20 -2.66
C PRO A 25 24.01 0.39 -4.07
N LYS A 26 23.43 -0.35 -5.01
CA LYS A 26 23.21 0.11 -6.38
C LYS A 26 21.72 0.35 -6.58
N LEU A 27 21.37 1.54 -7.01
CA LEU A 27 20.07 1.80 -7.60
C LEU A 27 20.06 1.20 -9.01
N VAL A 28 19.30 0.13 -9.23
CA VAL A 28 19.31 -0.61 -10.51
C VAL A 28 18.34 0.02 -11.51
N ASP A 29 17.21 0.55 -11.03
CA ASP A 29 16.20 1.15 -11.90
C ASP A 29 15.34 2.17 -11.11
N ILE A 30 14.95 3.25 -11.77
CA ILE A 30 13.86 4.13 -11.34
C ILE A 30 12.88 4.18 -12.50
N ARG A 31 11.73 3.53 -12.36
CA ARG A 31 10.68 3.58 -13.37
C ARG A 31 9.68 4.66 -13.01
N LEU A 32 9.64 5.70 -13.83
CA LEU A 32 8.54 6.65 -13.84
C LEU A 32 7.46 6.07 -14.77
N TYR A 33 6.37 5.62 -14.20
CA TYR A 33 5.22 5.22 -14.99
C TYR A 33 4.48 6.47 -15.44
N ASP A 34 4.33 6.62 -16.75
CA ASP A 34 3.39 7.58 -17.31
C ASP A 34 1.98 7.02 -17.03
N ILE A 35 1.22 7.70 -16.19
CA ILE A 35 -0.13 7.28 -15.85
C ILE A 35 -0.94 7.32 -17.13
N PRO A 36 -1.56 6.20 -17.59
CA PRO A 36 -2.44 6.24 -18.74
C PRO A 36 -3.48 7.33 -18.51
N LYS A 37 -3.60 8.24 -19.46
CA LYS A 37 -4.57 9.33 -19.41
C LYS A 37 -5.96 8.78 -19.16
N ALA A 38 -6.38 8.73 -17.91
CA ALA A 38 -7.79 8.66 -17.58
C ALA A 38 -8.47 9.91 -18.12
N PRO A 39 -9.78 9.89 -18.43
CA PRO A 39 -10.48 10.99 -19.08
C PRO A 39 -10.50 12.33 -18.31
N TYR A 40 -9.69 12.44 -17.27
CA TYR A 40 -9.55 13.64 -16.43
C TYR A 40 -8.26 14.42 -16.75
N GLU A 41 -8.12 14.84 -17.99
CA GLU A 41 -6.91 15.47 -18.57
C GLU A 41 -6.51 16.83 -17.96
N LYS A 42 -6.99 17.27 -16.83
CA LYS A 42 -6.78 18.67 -16.45
C LYS A 42 -5.91 18.99 -15.25
N ILE A 43 -5.51 18.06 -14.41
CA ILE A 43 -4.64 18.43 -13.27
C ILE A 43 -3.70 17.27 -12.94
N GLY A 44 -2.40 17.49 -13.08
CA GLY A 44 -1.32 16.53 -12.85
C GLY A 44 -1.08 16.12 -11.38
N TYR A 45 -2.14 15.84 -10.64
CA TYR A 45 -2.08 15.31 -9.29
C TYR A 45 -2.91 14.04 -9.23
N ALA A 46 -2.33 12.97 -8.69
CA ALA A 46 -3.10 11.81 -8.29
C ALA A 46 -4.19 12.25 -7.29
N ARG A 47 -5.43 11.86 -7.52
CA ARG A 47 -6.55 12.15 -6.63
C ARG A 47 -6.90 10.89 -5.87
N PRO A 48 -7.12 10.97 -4.56
CA PRO A 48 -7.63 9.83 -3.82
C PRO A 48 -9.04 9.48 -4.32
N VAL A 49 -9.29 8.19 -4.50
CA VAL A 49 -10.56 7.63 -4.95
C VAL A 49 -11.09 6.70 -3.87
N VAL A 50 -12.26 6.99 -3.33
CA VAL A 50 -12.93 6.10 -2.39
C VAL A 50 -13.53 4.94 -3.19
N LEU A 51 -13.29 3.72 -2.71
CA LEU A 51 -13.82 2.50 -3.28
C LEU A 51 -15.03 2.00 -2.47
N ASP A 52 -15.98 1.39 -3.16
CA ASP A 52 -17.07 0.66 -2.53
C ASP A 52 -16.61 -0.72 -2.00
N SER A 53 -17.53 -1.48 -1.42
CA SER A 53 -17.25 -2.83 -0.90
C SER A 53 -16.81 -3.83 -1.96
N ASN A 54 -17.08 -3.56 -3.23
CA ASN A 54 -16.72 -4.41 -4.37
C ASN A 54 -15.40 -3.96 -5.04
N GLY A 55 -14.78 -2.89 -4.54
CA GLY A 55 -13.57 -2.31 -5.12
C GLY A 55 -13.84 -1.41 -6.32
N ALA A 56 -15.10 -1.07 -6.62
CA ALA A 56 -15.43 -0.12 -7.67
C ALA A 56 -15.33 1.33 -7.17
N TRP A 57 -15.07 2.26 -8.08
CA TRP A 57 -14.96 3.68 -7.75
C TRP A 57 -16.31 4.25 -7.27
N GLU A 58 -16.36 4.72 -6.04
CA GLU A 58 -17.52 5.35 -5.43
C GLU A 58 -17.45 6.88 -5.53
N ALA A 59 -16.30 7.46 -5.21
CA ALA A 59 -16.09 8.90 -5.27
C ALA A 59 -14.63 9.28 -5.54
N VAL A 60 -14.38 10.21 -6.45
CA VAL A 60 -13.09 10.86 -6.64
C VAL A 60 -13.05 12.12 -5.78
N LEU A 61 -12.05 12.26 -4.93
CA LEU A 61 -11.89 13.37 -3.99
C LEU A 61 -11.11 14.52 -4.64
N GLU A 62 -11.75 15.30 -5.52
CA GLU A 62 -11.08 16.36 -6.30
C GLU A 62 -10.52 17.49 -5.44
N ASN A 63 -11.15 17.75 -4.29
CA ASN A 63 -10.74 18.82 -3.38
C ASN A 63 -9.83 18.34 -2.25
N ALA A 64 -9.34 17.10 -2.33
CA ALA A 64 -8.30 16.63 -1.42
C ALA A 64 -6.98 17.38 -1.67
N TYR A 65 -6.28 17.72 -0.59
CA TYR A 65 -5.02 18.44 -0.60
C TYR A 65 -4.09 17.91 0.52
N ASP A 66 -2.83 18.35 0.54
CA ASP A 66 -1.80 17.83 1.45
C ASP A 66 -1.73 16.29 1.42
N ILE A 67 -1.78 15.75 0.19
CA ILE A 67 -1.76 14.31 -0.04
C ILE A 67 -0.31 13.84 0.08
N ILE A 68 -0.05 12.99 1.07
CA ILE A 68 1.28 12.44 1.36
C ILE A 68 1.17 10.92 1.41
N VAL A 69 1.94 10.26 0.57
CA VAL A 69 2.19 8.82 0.63
C VAL A 69 3.57 8.63 1.23
N THR A 70 3.64 7.85 2.30
CA THR A 70 4.89 7.45 2.94
C THR A 70 5.07 5.95 2.74
N GLY A 71 6.17 5.54 2.10
CA GLY A 71 6.49 4.15 1.85
C GLY A 71 7.93 3.84 2.23
N GLU A 72 8.14 2.77 3.00
CA GLU A 72 9.45 2.23 3.38
C GLU A 72 9.50 0.73 3.08
N ILE A 73 10.62 0.27 2.54
CA ILE A 73 10.84 -1.16 2.31
C ILE A 73 10.79 -1.91 3.66
N ASN A 74 9.94 -2.93 3.75
CA ASN A 74 9.67 -3.70 4.97
C ASN A 74 9.15 -2.85 6.15
N GLY A 75 8.79 -1.61 5.91
CA GLY A 75 8.45 -0.61 6.91
C GLY A 75 7.04 -0.05 6.79
N GLU A 76 6.97 1.28 6.84
CA GLU A 76 5.73 2.05 6.78
C GLU A 76 5.21 2.15 5.35
N ASP A 77 3.89 2.05 5.19
CA ASP A 77 3.20 2.33 3.94
C ASP A 77 1.83 2.93 4.27
N THR A 78 1.76 4.25 4.19
CA THR A 78 0.63 5.03 4.69
C THR A 78 0.26 6.16 3.72
N LEU A 79 -0.99 6.57 3.79
CA LEU A 79 -1.54 7.71 3.05
C LEU A 79 -2.18 8.68 4.04
N THR A 80 -1.82 9.96 3.93
CA THR A 80 -2.52 11.04 4.63
C THR A 80 -2.99 12.08 3.63
N PHE A 81 -4.13 12.70 3.91
CA PHE A 81 -4.62 13.84 3.14
C PHE A 81 -5.64 14.63 3.95
N SER A 82 -5.95 15.83 3.47
CA SER A 82 -6.98 16.70 4.01
C SER A 82 -8.05 16.98 2.98
N ILE A 83 -9.29 17.20 3.42
CA ILE A 83 -10.42 17.63 2.58
C ILE A 83 -11.26 18.67 3.34
N PRO A 84 -11.83 19.69 2.67
CA PRO A 84 -12.75 20.61 3.34
C PRO A 84 -13.92 19.86 3.99
N TYR A 85 -14.26 20.17 5.25
CA TYR A 85 -15.34 19.49 5.97
C TYR A 85 -16.69 19.57 5.26
N ARG A 86 -16.95 20.68 4.55
CA ARG A 86 -18.20 20.91 3.81
C ARG A 86 -18.18 20.36 2.39
N ASP A 87 -17.13 19.62 2.01
CA ASP A 87 -17.09 19.00 0.70
C ASP A 87 -18.22 17.97 0.56
N SER A 88 -18.92 17.99 -0.57
CA SER A 88 -20.04 17.08 -0.83
C SER A 88 -19.65 15.60 -0.85
N LYS A 89 -18.37 15.30 -1.10
CA LYS A 89 -17.81 13.95 -1.14
C LYS A 89 -17.25 13.48 0.21
N ARG A 90 -17.18 14.37 1.22
CA ARG A 90 -16.82 14.02 2.59
C ARG A 90 -17.66 12.86 3.14
N LYS A 91 -18.92 12.76 2.74
CA LYS A 91 -19.87 11.70 3.14
C LYS A 91 -19.47 10.27 2.73
N TYR A 92 -18.57 10.13 1.75
CA TYR A 92 -18.06 8.83 1.30
C TYR A 92 -16.84 8.38 2.10
N ILE A 93 -16.22 9.27 2.88
CA ILE A 93 -15.06 8.98 3.71
C ILE A 93 -15.55 8.42 5.04
N ASP A 94 -15.25 7.14 5.29
CA ASP A 94 -15.61 6.46 6.52
C ASP A 94 -14.50 5.50 6.93
N ASN A 95 -14.43 5.17 8.22
CA ASN A 95 -13.43 4.21 8.72
C ASN A 95 -13.61 2.85 8.02
N GLU A 96 -12.49 2.16 7.81
CA GLU A 96 -12.38 0.87 7.16
C GLU A 96 -12.73 0.87 5.65
N LYS A 97 -13.18 1.99 5.09
CA LYS A 97 -13.31 2.10 3.62
C LYS A 97 -11.94 2.11 2.97
N LYS A 98 -11.91 1.56 1.76
CA LYS A 98 -10.72 1.55 0.92
C LYS A 98 -10.61 2.85 0.15
N ILE A 99 -9.38 3.31 0.00
CA ILE A 99 -9.05 4.50 -0.77
C ILE A 99 -7.88 4.18 -1.69
N GLN A 100 -8.05 4.45 -2.96
CA GLN A 100 -7.03 4.25 -3.98
C GLN A 100 -6.35 5.57 -4.31
N ILE A 101 -5.02 5.53 -4.45
CA ILE A 101 -4.23 6.59 -5.04
C ILE A 101 -3.25 5.98 -6.02
N VAL A 102 -3.32 6.39 -7.29
CA VAL A 102 -2.61 5.73 -8.40
C VAL A 102 -2.98 4.26 -8.45
N ASP A 103 -2.04 3.36 -8.17
CA ASP A 103 -2.24 1.91 -8.19
C ASP A 103 -2.31 1.30 -6.79
N ASP A 104 -2.03 2.10 -5.74
CA ASP A 104 -1.97 1.64 -4.37
C ASP A 104 -3.32 1.81 -3.67
N VAL A 105 -3.69 0.84 -2.85
CA VAL A 105 -4.93 0.82 -2.08
C VAL A 105 -4.62 0.83 -0.59
N TYR A 106 -5.26 1.76 0.10
CA TYR A 106 -5.14 1.97 1.53
C TYR A 106 -6.49 1.80 2.21
N LYS A 107 -6.49 1.44 3.47
CA LYS A 107 -7.68 1.35 4.32
C LYS A 107 -7.71 2.52 5.30
N ILE A 108 -8.79 3.28 5.30
CA ILE A 108 -8.96 4.44 6.19
C ILE A 108 -9.04 3.97 7.64
N ARG A 109 -8.13 4.48 8.48
CA ARG A 109 -8.05 4.13 9.91
C ARG A 109 -8.53 5.24 10.82
N THR A 110 -8.19 6.47 10.47
CA THR A 110 -8.52 7.61 11.33
C THR A 110 -9.05 8.77 10.49
N ILE A 111 -10.14 9.35 10.97
CA ILE A 111 -10.76 10.54 10.42
C ILE A 111 -10.88 11.55 11.55
N THR A 112 -10.27 12.72 11.38
CA THR A 112 -10.27 13.77 12.41
C THR A 112 -10.72 15.09 11.81
N ASP A 113 -11.74 15.71 12.40
CA ASP A 113 -12.17 17.04 12.01
C ASP A 113 -11.47 18.08 12.89
N VAL A 114 -10.72 18.97 12.27
CA VAL A 114 -9.93 20.00 12.97
C VAL A 114 -10.23 21.37 12.38
N LYS A 115 -10.00 22.42 13.17
CA LYS A 115 -9.98 23.80 12.67
C LYS A 115 -8.60 24.14 12.17
N ASP A 116 -8.50 24.64 10.96
CA ASP A 116 -7.25 25.17 10.41
C ASP A 116 -6.89 26.54 11.02
N SER A 117 -5.77 27.09 10.60
CA SER A 117 -5.29 28.41 11.07
C SER A 117 -6.20 29.59 10.68
N THR A 118 -7.09 29.39 9.72
CA THR A 118 -8.10 30.39 9.28
C THR A 118 -9.43 30.27 10.04
N GLY A 119 -9.58 29.23 10.88
CA GLY A 119 -10.81 28.92 11.60
C GLY A 119 -11.80 28.07 10.79
N SER A 120 -11.44 27.66 9.57
CA SER A 120 -12.25 26.75 8.76
C SER A 120 -12.10 25.32 9.28
N THR A 121 -13.17 24.53 9.22
CA THR A 121 -13.12 23.11 9.58
C THR A 121 -12.66 22.29 8.39
N ILE A 122 -11.68 21.45 8.61
CA ILE A 122 -11.14 20.49 7.65
C ILE A 122 -11.21 19.08 8.23
N THR A 123 -11.34 18.10 7.34
CA THR A 123 -11.22 16.68 7.70
C THR A 123 -9.84 16.18 7.29
N GLN A 124 -9.09 15.67 8.24
CA GLN A 124 -7.83 14.98 8.03
C GLN A 124 -8.08 13.48 8.04
N VAL A 125 -7.50 12.79 7.09
CA VAL A 125 -7.63 11.34 6.91
C VAL A 125 -6.26 10.70 6.98
N TYR A 126 -6.18 9.63 7.76
CA TYR A 126 -5.03 8.72 7.81
C TYR A 126 -5.47 7.34 7.38
N ALA A 127 -4.74 6.75 6.46
CA ALA A 127 -4.99 5.43 5.92
C ALA A 127 -3.69 4.62 5.85
N GLU A 128 -3.81 3.31 5.98
CA GLU A 128 -2.71 2.34 5.96
C GLU A 128 -2.90 1.35 4.82
N ALA A 129 -1.79 0.85 4.26
CA ALA A 129 -1.84 -0.23 3.30
C ALA A 129 -2.57 -1.47 3.87
N GLU A 130 -3.28 -2.21 3.02
CA GLU A 130 -4.13 -3.33 3.46
C GLU A 130 -3.37 -4.42 4.21
N PHE A 131 -2.07 -4.61 3.93
CA PHE A 131 -1.28 -5.62 4.62
C PHE A 131 -1.13 -5.38 6.13
N TYR A 132 -1.43 -4.17 6.63
CA TYR A 132 -1.46 -3.91 8.07
C TYR A 132 -2.54 -4.72 8.79
N ASP A 133 -3.57 -5.20 8.10
CA ASP A 133 -4.56 -6.12 8.67
C ASP A 133 -3.94 -7.42 9.19
N LEU A 134 -2.76 -7.81 8.67
CA LEU A 134 -1.99 -8.93 9.18
C LEU A 134 -1.50 -8.74 10.63
N THR A 135 -1.54 -7.53 11.16
CA THR A 135 -1.26 -7.27 12.59
C THR A 135 -2.33 -7.87 13.50
N PHE A 136 -3.57 -8.00 12.99
CA PHE A 136 -4.69 -8.59 13.74
C PHE A 136 -4.72 -10.12 13.67
N SER A 137 -3.92 -10.73 12.80
CA SER A 137 -3.78 -12.17 12.67
C SER A 137 -2.85 -12.71 13.75
N VAL A 138 -3.41 -13.20 14.85
CA VAL A 138 -2.63 -13.65 16.01
C VAL A 138 -2.18 -15.09 15.87
N ARG A 139 -0.88 -15.35 16.01
CA ARG A 139 -0.30 -16.67 16.21
C ARG A 139 0.01 -16.85 17.69
N LYS A 140 -0.58 -17.87 18.31
CA LYS A 140 -0.50 -18.08 19.76
C LYS A 140 0.68 -18.96 20.16
N GLU A 141 1.15 -19.79 19.23
CA GLU A 141 2.16 -20.80 19.51
C GLU A 141 3.52 -20.38 18.99
N GLU A 142 4.55 -20.76 19.74
CA GLU A 142 5.92 -20.70 19.28
C GLU A 142 6.13 -21.73 18.17
N LYS A 143 6.81 -21.32 17.08
CA LYS A 143 7.10 -22.20 15.96
C LYS A 143 8.60 -22.26 15.71
N LYS A 144 9.16 -23.47 15.84
CA LYS A 144 10.52 -23.74 15.41
C LYS A 144 10.55 -24.11 13.92
N PHE A 145 11.44 -23.48 13.19
CA PHE A 145 11.80 -23.80 11.81
C PHE A 145 13.20 -24.40 11.82
N ASP A 146 13.40 -25.55 11.17
CA ASP A 146 14.67 -26.26 11.13
C ASP A 146 15.14 -26.44 9.70
N ALA A 147 16.13 -25.64 9.30
CA ALA A 147 16.66 -25.57 7.93
C ALA A 147 15.57 -25.37 6.87
N GLU A 148 14.58 -24.51 7.17
CA GLU A 148 13.48 -24.20 6.27
C GLU A 148 13.79 -23.02 5.36
N THR A 149 13.09 -22.96 4.22
CA THR A 149 13.12 -21.86 3.26
C THR A 149 12.15 -20.76 3.64
N ALA A 150 12.31 -19.56 3.06
CA ALA A 150 11.47 -18.41 3.37
C ALA A 150 9.99 -18.66 3.01
N ASP A 151 9.72 -19.34 1.89
CA ASP A 151 8.35 -19.65 1.43
C ASP A 151 7.58 -20.53 2.43
N VAL A 152 8.25 -21.54 3.03
CA VAL A 152 7.63 -22.39 4.06
C VAL A 152 7.30 -21.58 5.31
N ALA A 153 8.21 -20.71 5.74
CA ALA A 153 7.97 -19.85 6.89
C ALA A 153 6.87 -18.80 6.62
N MET A 154 6.82 -18.23 5.41
CA MET A 154 5.78 -17.31 4.98
C MET A 154 4.40 -17.99 4.91
N ALA A 155 4.34 -19.22 4.40
CA ALA A 155 3.10 -20.01 4.38
C ALA A 155 2.53 -20.22 5.79
N TYR A 156 3.41 -20.49 6.77
CA TYR A 156 3.02 -20.56 8.18
C TYR A 156 2.47 -19.21 8.68
N ALA A 157 3.17 -18.10 8.37
CA ALA A 157 2.74 -16.77 8.83
C ALA A 157 1.37 -16.37 8.27
N LEU A 158 1.09 -16.74 7.02
CA LEU A 158 -0.13 -16.39 6.30
C LEU A 158 -1.27 -17.41 6.45
N ALA A 159 -1.03 -18.55 7.11
CA ALA A 159 -2.10 -19.52 7.37
C ALA A 159 -3.28 -18.84 8.11
N ASP A 160 -4.51 -19.15 7.70
CA ASP A 160 -5.75 -18.56 8.21
C ASP A 160 -5.90 -17.04 7.99
N THR A 161 -5.19 -16.50 7.00
CA THR A 161 -5.39 -15.14 6.49
C THR A 161 -5.88 -15.18 5.04
N GLU A 162 -6.33 -14.04 4.53
CA GLU A 162 -6.72 -13.90 3.11
C GLU A 162 -5.49 -13.76 2.18
N TRP A 163 -4.29 -13.69 2.73
CA TRP A 163 -3.05 -13.53 1.99
C TRP A 163 -2.42 -14.88 1.65
N SER A 164 -1.74 -14.93 0.53
CA SER A 164 -1.00 -16.10 0.07
C SER A 164 0.43 -15.76 -0.28
N VAL A 165 1.32 -16.75 -0.22
CA VAL A 165 2.71 -16.60 -0.64
C VAL A 165 2.77 -16.45 -2.15
N GLY A 166 3.40 -15.38 -2.61
CA GLY A 166 3.70 -15.14 -4.02
C GLY A 166 5.03 -15.78 -4.45
N THR A 167 5.74 -15.11 -5.36
CA THR A 167 7.04 -15.57 -5.82
C THR A 167 8.11 -15.29 -4.76
N VAL A 168 8.85 -16.31 -4.33
CA VAL A 168 9.97 -16.18 -3.40
C VAL A 168 11.27 -16.47 -4.12
N ASN A 169 12.11 -15.44 -4.27
CA ASN A 169 13.41 -15.55 -4.96
C ASN A 169 14.57 -15.93 -4.03
N VAL A 170 14.33 -15.96 -2.71
CA VAL A 170 15.33 -16.28 -1.69
C VAL A 170 15.28 -17.78 -1.41
N THR A 171 16.40 -18.48 -1.68
CA THR A 171 16.50 -19.94 -1.55
C THR A 171 17.28 -20.38 -0.31
N THR A 172 17.79 -19.45 0.49
CA THR A 172 18.54 -19.76 1.70
C THR A 172 17.67 -20.45 2.74
N LYS A 173 18.21 -21.49 3.36
CA LYS A 173 17.57 -22.18 4.49
C LYS A 173 18.04 -21.59 5.81
N ARG A 174 17.12 -21.44 6.77
CA ARG A 174 17.41 -20.92 8.10
C ARG A 174 16.80 -21.80 9.19
N THR A 175 17.51 -21.91 10.30
CA THR A 175 17.00 -22.51 11.54
C THR A 175 16.75 -21.38 12.53
N TRP A 176 15.53 -21.23 12.99
CA TRP A 176 15.13 -20.19 13.93
C TRP A 176 13.81 -20.55 14.61
N THR A 177 13.48 -19.80 15.65
CA THR A 177 12.20 -19.95 16.34
C THR A 177 11.44 -18.63 16.28
N SER A 178 10.20 -18.69 15.80
CA SER A 178 9.29 -17.55 15.82
C SER A 178 8.59 -17.49 17.17
N THR A 179 8.76 -16.37 17.85
CA THR A 179 8.02 -16.01 19.07
C THR A 179 7.01 -14.87 18.81
N GLU A 180 6.97 -14.41 17.57
CA GLU A 180 6.10 -13.32 17.14
C GLU A 180 4.62 -13.69 17.25
N LYS A 181 3.80 -12.68 17.55
CA LYS A 181 2.38 -12.87 17.86
C LYS A 181 1.44 -12.65 16.68
N ASN A 182 1.88 -11.96 15.64
CA ASN A 182 1.05 -11.66 14.47
C ASN A 182 1.78 -11.94 13.16
N ALA A 183 1.01 -12.12 12.10
CA ALA A 183 1.54 -12.50 10.79
C ALA A 183 2.52 -11.48 10.23
N LEU A 184 2.23 -10.18 10.35
CA LEU A 184 3.12 -9.13 9.82
C LEU A 184 4.49 -9.13 10.50
N SER A 185 4.54 -9.28 11.84
CA SER A 185 5.80 -9.37 12.58
C SER A 185 6.60 -10.60 12.18
N ILE A 186 5.94 -11.75 11.96
CA ILE A 186 6.61 -12.97 11.48
C ILE A 186 7.19 -12.74 10.09
N LEU A 187 6.44 -12.15 9.15
CA LEU A 187 6.92 -11.85 7.80
C LEU A 187 8.14 -10.92 7.81
N ARG A 188 8.11 -9.86 8.62
CA ARG A 188 9.26 -8.95 8.79
C ARG A 188 10.48 -9.66 9.37
N SER A 189 10.28 -10.56 10.33
CA SER A 189 11.36 -11.39 10.87
C SER A 189 11.94 -12.33 9.80
N ILE A 190 11.11 -12.94 8.94
CA ILE A 190 11.54 -13.77 7.81
C ILE A 190 12.38 -12.95 6.83
N ALA A 191 11.92 -11.76 6.43
CA ALA A 191 12.67 -10.88 5.53
C ALA A 191 14.06 -10.54 6.10
N ASN A 192 14.13 -10.18 7.36
CA ASN A 192 15.39 -9.87 8.03
C ASN A 192 16.34 -11.08 8.11
N LEU A 193 15.82 -12.27 8.43
CA LEU A 193 16.61 -13.48 8.59
C LEU A 193 17.11 -14.05 7.27
N HIS A 194 16.30 -14.00 6.24
CA HIS A 194 16.63 -14.54 4.92
C HIS A 194 17.30 -13.52 4.00
N GLY A 195 17.25 -12.22 4.36
CA GLY A 195 17.90 -11.15 3.61
C GLY A 195 17.15 -10.75 2.35
N GLY A 196 15.82 -10.56 2.45
CA GLY A 196 14.96 -10.16 1.35
C GLY A 196 14.04 -8.99 1.70
N ASP A 197 13.36 -8.49 0.68
CA ASP A 197 12.35 -7.46 0.81
C ASP A 197 10.97 -8.08 0.63
N LEU A 198 10.01 -7.63 1.46
CA LEU A 198 8.61 -8.00 1.34
C LEU A 198 7.95 -7.10 0.31
N VAL A 199 7.27 -7.71 -0.64
CA VAL A 199 6.43 -7.01 -1.61
C VAL A 199 5.00 -7.51 -1.42
N PHE A 200 4.09 -6.61 -1.10
CA PHE A 200 2.68 -6.92 -0.96
C PHE A 200 1.94 -6.51 -2.25
N GLU A 201 1.36 -7.49 -2.94
CA GLU A 201 0.59 -7.28 -4.17
C GLU A 201 -0.89 -7.49 -3.89
N ILE A 202 -1.71 -6.46 -4.12
CA ILE A 202 -3.15 -6.59 -4.08
C ILE A 202 -3.60 -7.00 -5.49
N ARG A 203 -4.01 -8.25 -5.66
CA ARG A 203 -4.63 -8.68 -6.90
C ARG A 203 -6.09 -8.27 -6.89
N VAL A 204 -6.42 -7.21 -7.61
CA VAL A 204 -7.80 -6.93 -7.98
C VAL A 204 -8.24 -8.04 -8.93
N GLN A 205 -9.01 -9.01 -8.45
CA GLN A 205 -9.72 -9.92 -9.33
C GLN A 205 -10.79 -9.09 -10.04
N LEU A 206 -10.54 -8.73 -11.28
CA LEU A 206 -11.63 -8.36 -12.18
C LEU A 206 -12.53 -9.59 -12.29
N ALA A 207 -13.64 -9.57 -11.59
CA ALA A 207 -14.72 -10.52 -11.83
C ALA A 207 -15.10 -10.36 -13.30
N GLY A 208 -14.62 -11.29 -14.12
CA GLY A 208 -14.98 -11.34 -15.53
C GLY A 208 -16.48 -11.39 -15.60
N ARG A 209 -17.12 -10.35 -16.15
CA ARG A 209 -18.45 -10.48 -16.70
C ARG A 209 -18.34 -11.61 -17.72
N ALA A 210 -18.94 -12.76 -17.40
CA ALA A 210 -19.23 -13.73 -18.41
C ALA A 210 -20.02 -12.98 -19.49
N LEU A 211 -19.41 -12.78 -20.65
CA LEU A 211 -20.15 -12.42 -21.84
C LEU A 211 -21.00 -13.65 -22.11
N ASP A 212 -22.27 -13.58 -21.82
CA ASP A 212 -23.24 -14.55 -22.29
C ASP A 212 -23.06 -14.61 -23.82
N GLU A 213 -22.95 -15.83 -24.35
CA GLU A 213 -22.73 -16.08 -25.78
C GLU A 213 -23.89 -15.64 -26.68
N ASP A 214 -24.87 -14.91 -26.16
CA ASP A 214 -26.00 -14.36 -26.88
C ASP A 214 -25.84 -12.86 -27.10
N GLY A 215 -24.80 -12.52 -27.86
CA GLY A 215 -24.67 -11.20 -28.45
C GLY A 215 -25.70 -10.99 -29.57
N LEU A 216 -26.96 -10.66 -29.23
CA LEU A 216 -27.94 -10.06 -30.17
C LEU A 216 -29.17 -9.57 -29.37
N GLN A 217 -29.27 -8.31 -29.06
CA GLN A 217 -30.33 -7.36 -29.44
C GLN A 217 -30.03 -5.96 -28.91
#